data_463bb3c6732ab7b68d7f555c9489edb8
#
_entry.id   463bb3c6732ab7b68d7f555c9489edb8
#
_cell.length_a   1.000
_cell.length_b   1.000
_cell.length_c   1.000
_cell.angle_alpha   90.00
_cell.angle_beta   90.00
_cell.angle_gamma   90.00
#
_symmetry.space_group_name_H-M   'P 1'
#
loop_
_entity.id
_entity.type
_entity.pdbx_description
1 polymer ?
#
loop_
_entity_poly.entity_id
_entity_poly.type
_entity_poly.pdbx_seq_one_letter_code
_entity_poly.pdbx_strand_id
1 'polypeptide(L)'
;IDDTRYDYLWSSRSVVKNPYYNGTTNGGFYGVDVWKYADDVVRPHLQKGMTAYYEIVGFLPNGGAIQKLGGKAFDYGFEPPKGEYKYGENFGVQIYRLTYTNPDGRVYEFSARQVQQWCVKEGLKPVEEYYYGYAKDLYPDLSVSEHWNENFLQRLASDKNFFMECESPTCNNKVPHEGIVIKIENSLSEAYKLKCIKFLEGESKSLDKGEVDIETES
;
A
#
# COMPACT_ATOMS: atom_id res chain seq x y z
N ILE A 1 24.74 0.18 -1.50
CA ILE A 1 24.93 -1.27 -1.34
C ILE A 1 26.26 -1.57 -2.00
N ASP A 2 27.23 -2.18 -1.32
CA ASP A 2 28.56 -2.61 -1.80
C ASP A 2 29.39 -1.55 -2.61
N ASP A 3 29.35 -0.29 -2.27
CA ASP A 3 30.00 0.83 -2.98
C ASP A 3 29.56 1.03 -4.45
N THR A 4 28.63 0.25 -4.95
CA THR A 4 28.07 0.40 -6.30
C THR A 4 26.98 1.46 -6.29
N ARG A 5 27.06 2.40 -7.22
CA ARG A 5 26.02 3.40 -7.45
C ARG A 5 25.04 2.88 -8.48
N TYR A 6 23.73 2.96 -8.13
CA TYR A 6 22.63 2.67 -9.04
C TYR A 6 21.85 3.95 -9.31
N ASP A 7 21.43 4.15 -10.55
CA ASP A 7 20.62 5.32 -10.92
C ASP A 7 19.22 5.24 -10.33
N TYR A 8 18.70 4.03 -10.17
CA TYR A 8 17.40 3.75 -9.55
C TYR A 8 17.36 2.31 -8.99
N LEU A 9 16.48 2.09 -8.04
CA LEU A 9 16.23 0.78 -7.44
C LEU A 9 14.72 0.61 -7.25
N TRP A 10 14.23 -0.62 -7.37
CA TRP A 10 12.92 -1.01 -6.87
C TRP A 10 13.07 -2.18 -5.89
N SER A 11 12.11 -2.28 -4.99
CA SER A 11 12.11 -3.32 -3.96
C SER A 11 10.70 -3.71 -3.56
N SER A 12 10.55 -4.92 -3.05
CA SER A 12 9.46 -5.22 -2.15
C SER A 12 9.75 -4.65 -0.76
N ARG A 13 8.93 -4.95 0.23
CA ARG A 13 9.12 -4.51 1.61
C ARG A 13 10.50 -4.87 2.18
N SER A 14 11.01 -6.04 1.85
CA SER A 14 12.21 -6.61 2.48
C SER A 14 13.34 -6.90 1.51
N VAL A 15 13.09 -6.90 0.18
CA VAL A 15 14.04 -7.37 -0.83
C VAL A 15 14.22 -6.35 -1.94
N VAL A 16 15.47 -5.95 -2.18
CA VAL A 16 15.83 -5.17 -3.38
C VAL A 16 15.76 -6.10 -4.60
N LYS A 17 14.97 -5.71 -5.60
CA LYS A 17 14.65 -6.52 -6.77
C LYS A 17 15.31 -6.01 -8.07
N ASN A 18 16.20 -5.05 -7.97
CA ASN A 18 16.91 -4.53 -9.12
C ASN A 18 17.82 -5.62 -9.74
N PRO A 19 17.77 -5.85 -11.07
CA PRO A 19 18.56 -6.90 -11.73
C PRO A 19 20.08 -6.71 -11.64
N TYR A 20 20.53 -5.49 -11.36
CA TYR A 20 21.96 -5.21 -11.13
C TYR A 20 22.44 -5.66 -9.75
N TYR A 21 21.51 -5.91 -8.83
CA TYR A 21 21.78 -6.43 -7.52
C TYR A 21 21.46 -7.92 -7.50
N ASN A 22 22.47 -8.77 -7.35
CA ASN A 22 22.42 -10.26 -7.35
C ASN A 22 22.25 -10.98 -8.70
N GLY A 23 22.10 -10.32 -9.83
CA GLY A 23 22.01 -10.99 -11.13
C GLY A 23 20.81 -11.93 -11.32
N THR A 24 19.80 -11.87 -10.45
CA THR A 24 18.63 -12.72 -10.51
C THR A 24 17.35 -11.89 -10.44
N THR A 25 16.62 -11.89 -11.53
CA THR A 25 15.21 -11.46 -11.61
C THR A 25 14.30 -12.60 -11.13
N ASN A 26 14.68 -13.29 -10.05
CA ASN A 26 13.79 -14.31 -9.51
C ASN A 26 12.53 -13.62 -9.02
N GLY A 27 11.39 -14.02 -9.55
CA GLY A 27 10.07 -13.44 -9.28
C GLY A 27 9.63 -13.53 -7.82
N GLY A 28 10.51 -13.95 -6.91
CA GLY A 28 10.23 -14.07 -5.50
C GLY A 28 9.00 -14.94 -5.27
N PHE A 29 8.20 -14.55 -4.29
CA PHE A 29 6.97 -15.24 -3.90
C PHE A 29 5.99 -15.52 -5.06
N TYR A 30 5.89 -14.59 -6.00
CA TYR A 30 4.94 -14.71 -7.11
C TYR A 30 5.48 -15.50 -8.32
N GLY A 31 6.75 -15.90 -8.33
CA GLY A 31 7.39 -16.53 -9.50
C GLY A 31 7.58 -15.58 -10.69
N VAL A 32 7.14 -14.31 -10.58
CA VAL A 32 7.29 -13.24 -11.57
C VAL A 32 7.59 -11.92 -10.87
N ASP A 33 8.40 -11.07 -11.48
CA ASP A 33 8.77 -9.76 -10.91
C ASP A 33 7.72 -8.71 -11.24
N VAL A 34 6.59 -8.74 -10.52
CA VAL A 34 5.53 -7.75 -10.66
C VAL A 34 5.98 -6.34 -10.29
N TRP A 35 6.98 -6.21 -9.41
CA TRP A 35 7.54 -4.92 -9.00
C TRP A 35 8.25 -4.21 -10.15
N LYS A 36 8.88 -4.96 -11.06
CA LYS A 36 9.49 -4.40 -12.28
C LYS A 36 8.44 -3.72 -13.17
N TYR A 37 7.28 -4.36 -13.35
CA TYR A 37 6.18 -3.76 -14.12
C TYR A 37 5.64 -2.49 -13.45
N ALA A 38 5.52 -2.49 -12.12
CA ALA A 38 5.10 -1.30 -11.38
C ALA A 38 6.17 -0.20 -11.42
N ASP A 39 7.46 -0.54 -11.34
CA ASP A 39 8.58 0.40 -11.49
C ASP A 39 8.55 1.09 -12.86
N ASP A 40 8.28 0.34 -13.93
CA ASP A 40 8.18 0.90 -15.29
C ASP A 40 7.04 1.94 -15.41
N VAL A 41 5.99 1.80 -14.60
CA VAL A 41 4.91 2.78 -14.52
C VAL A 41 5.31 4.00 -13.69
N VAL A 42 5.91 3.81 -12.51
CA VAL A 42 6.14 4.88 -11.53
C VAL A 42 7.42 5.66 -11.79
N ARG A 43 8.51 4.97 -12.16
CA ARG A 43 9.83 5.57 -12.33
C ARG A 43 9.89 6.78 -13.27
N PRO A 44 9.21 6.82 -14.43
CA PRO A 44 9.24 7.98 -15.34
C PRO A 44 8.78 9.30 -14.69
N HIS A 45 8.03 9.22 -13.60
CA HIS A 45 7.49 10.35 -12.86
C HIS A 45 8.37 10.80 -11.70
N LEU A 46 9.40 10.01 -11.34
CA LEU A 46 10.27 10.31 -10.21
C LEU A 46 11.43 11.21 -10.63
N GLN A 47 11.70 12.20 -9.81
CA GLN A 47 12.92 13.01 -9.90
C GLN A 47 14.05 12.36 -9.08
N LYS A 48 15.29 12.71 -9.39
CA LYS A 48 16.46 12.24 -8.62
C LYS A 48 16.30 12.55 -7.13
N GLY A 49 16.50 11.56 -6.30
CA GLY A 49 16.32 11.65 -4.85
C GLY A 49 14.90 11.33 -4.36
N MET A 50 13.92 11.24 -5.27
CA MET A 50 12.57 10.83 -4.88
C MET A 50 12.47 9.31 -4.70
N THR A 51 11.64 8.91 -3.73
CA THR A 51 11.21 7.52 -3.54
C THR A 51 9.69 7.50 -3.46
N ALA A 52 9.06 6.66 -4.27
CA ALA A 52 7.63 6.38 -4.18
C ALA A 52 7.39 5.04 -3.48
N TYR A 53 6.41 5.01 -2.60
CA TYR A 53 5.93 3.82 -1.93
C TYR A 53 4.49 3.57 -2.38
N TYR A 54 4.21 2.34 -2.82
CA TYR A 54 2.93 2.02 -3.45
C TYR A 54 2.52 0.58 -3.21
N GLU A 55 1.22 0.35 -3.34
CA GLU A 55 0.63 -0.99 -3.43
C GLU A 55 0.40 -1.35 -4.89
N ILE A 56 0.58 -2.63 -5.22
CA ILE A 56 0.24 -3.18 -6.54
C ILE A 56 -1.02 -4.01 -6.38
N VAL A 57 -2.04 -3.73 -7.17
CA VAL A 57 -3.35 -4.40 -7.09
C VAL A 57 -3.74 -5.00 -8.44
N GLY A 58 -4.59 -6.03 -8.41
CA GLY A 58 -5.07 -6.70 -9.62
C GLY A 58 -4.48 -8.10 -9.81
N PHE A 59 -3.96 -8.38 -11.00
CA PHE A 59 -3.46 -9.70 -11.38
C PHE A 59 -1.97 -9.69 -11.69
N LEU A 60 -1.34 -10.84 -11.57
CA LEU A 60 0.04 -11.12 -11.98
C LEU A 60 0.10 -11.40 -13.48
N PRO A 61 1.28 -11.32 -14.13
CA PRO A 61 1.48 -11.70 -15.52
C PRO A 61 1.04 -13.13 -15.85
N ASN A 62 1.08 -14.04 -14.87
CA ASN A 62 0.63 -15.44 -15.01
C ASN A 62 -0.87 -15.63 -14.76
N GLY A 63 -1.62 -14.55 -14.54
CA GLY A 63 -3.07 -14.56 -14.31
C GLY A 63 -3.49 -14.83 -12.87
N GLY A 64 -2.55 -15.04 -11.95
CA GLY A 64 -2.84 -15.15 -10.51
C GLY A 64 -3.27 -13.80 -9.93
N ALA A 65 -4.22 -13.77 -8.99
CA ALA A 65 -4.53 -12.54 -8.26
C ALA A 65 -3.41 -12.17 -7.30
N ILE A 66 -3.06 -10.88 -7.23
CA ILE A 66 -2.00 -10.35 -6.34
C ILE A 66 -2.44 -10.47 -4.88
N GLN A 67 -3.69 -10.11 -4.59
CA GLN A 67 -4.23 -10.15 -3.23
C GLN A 67 -5.37 -11.17 -3.11
N LYS A 68 -5.29 -12.01 -2.07
CA LYS A 68 -6.30 -13.03 -1.75
C LYS A 68 -6.47 -13.11 -0.23
N LEU A 69 -7.67 -13.50 0.19
CA LEU A 69 -7.96 -13.83 1.58
C LEU A 69 -8.87 -15.07 1.62
N GLY A 70 -8.43 -16.14 2.27
CA GLY A 70 -9.15 -17.40 2.32
C GLY A 70 -9.43 -18.00 0.93
N GLY A 71 -8.47 -17.85 -0.01
CA GLY A 71 -8.60 -18.30 -1.40
C GLY A 71 -9.45 -17.40 -2.30
N LYS A 72 -10.08 -16.34 -1.75
CA LYS A 72 -10.90 -15.40 -2.52
C LYS A 72 -10.06 -14.19 -2.95
N ALA A 73 -9.97 -13.96 -4.27
CA ALA A 73 -9.26 -12.80 -4.82
C ALA A 73 -10.00 -11.49 -4.52
N PHE A 74 -9.24 -10.41 -4.34
CA PHE A 74 -9.78 -9.04 -4.26
C PHE A 74 -9.99 -8.51 -5.67
N ASP A 75 -11.23 -8.12 -5.99
CA ASP A 75 -11.61 -7.59 -7.30
C ASP A 75 -11.57 -6.06 -7.30
N TYR A 76 -10.44 -5.51 -7.72
CA TYR A 76 -10.24 -4.06 -7.89
C TYR A 76 -10.67 -3.54 -9.27
N GLY A 77 -11.40 -4.35 -10.07
CA GLY A 77 -11.86 -3.97 -11.40
C GLY A 77 -10.86 -4.23 -12.51
N PHE A 78 -9.81 -5.01 -12.26
CA PHE A 78 -8.87 -5.45 -13.27
C PHE A 78 -9.22 -6.85 -13.80
N GLU A 79 -8.75 -7.15 -15.02
CA GLU A 79 -8.96 -8.46 -15.66
C GLU A 79 -7.65 -9.27 -15.68
N PRO A 80 -7.70 -10.60 -15.55
CA PRO A 80 -6.53 -11.43 -15.79
C PRO A 80 -5.98 -11.22 -17.21
N PRO A 81 -4.65 -11.21 -17.39
CA PRO A 81 -4.06 -11.00 -18.71
C PRO A 81 -4.44 -12.13 -19.67
N LYS A 82 -4.85 -11.76 -20.88
CA LYS A 82 -5.16 -12.68 -22.01
C LYS A 82 -4.10 -12.62 -23.11
N GLY A 83 -2.98 -11.97 -22.82
CA GLY A 83 -1.88 -11.73 -23.74
C GLY A 83 -0.85 -10.82 -23.10
N GLU A 84 -0.64 -9.63 -23.67
CA GLU A 84 0.25 -8.63 -23.10
C GLU A 84 -0.24 -8.18 -21.72
N TYR A 85 0.69 -8.05 -20.76
CA TYR A 85 0.41 -7.60 -19.41
C TYR A 85 0.49 -6.07 -19.33
N LYS A 86 -0.61 -5.40 -18.92
CA LYS A 86 -0.76 -3.95 -19.04
C LYS A 86 -1.25 -3.29 -17.77
N TYR A 87 -0.61 -2.15 -17.47
CA TYR A 87 -1.11 -1.20 -16.47
C TYR A 87 -2.49 -0.67 -16.86
N GLY A 88 -3.39 -0.53 -15.89
CA GLY A 88 -4.77 -0.07 -16.10
C GLY A 88 -5.73 -1.12 -16.62
N GLU A 89 -5.25 -2.22 -17.21
CA GLU A 89 -6.08 -3.35 -17.65
C GLU A 89 -5.95 -4.56 -16.71
N ASN A 90 -4.73 -4.96 -16.39
CA ASN A 90 -4.45 -6.16 -15.60
C ASN A 90 -4.01 -5.85 -14.16
N PHE A 91 -3.36 -4.71 -13.96
CA PHE A 91 -2.91 -4.27 -12.65
C PHE A 91 -2.96 -2.75 -12.52
N GLY A 92 -2.96 -2.30 -11.27
CA GLY A 92 -2.86 -0.89 -10.90
C GLY A 92 -1.79 -0.67 -9.85
N VAL A 93 -1.38 0.59 -9.71
CA VAL A 93 -0.46 1.07 -8.68
C VAL A 93 -1.17 2.14 -7.88
N GLN A 94 -1.12 2.05 -6.55
CA GLN A 94 -1.73 3.00 -5.62
C GLN A 94 -0.65 3.59 -4.73
N ILE A 95 -0.32 4.86 -4.95
CA ILE A 95 0.74 5.56 -4.23
C ILE A 95 0.24 5.96 -2.84
N TYR A 96 0.95 5.55 -1.78
CA TYR A 96 0.58 5.93 -0.43
C TYR A 96 1.60 6.83 0.28
N ARG A 97 2.82 6.97 -0.26
CA ARG A 97 3.88 7.78 0.36
C ARG A 97 4.89 8.22 -0.69
N LEU A 98 5.42 9.42 -0.52
CA LEU A 98 6.56 9.94 -1.26
C LEU A 98 7.58 10.51 -0.29
N THR A 99 8.86 10.30 -0.58
CA THR A 99 9.95 10.97 0.12
C THR A 99 10.93 11.58 -0.87
N TYR A 100 11.70 12.55 -0.40
CA TYR A 100 12.83 13.10 -1.13
C TYR A 100 14.07 13.05 -0.25
N THR A 101 15.14 12.45 -0.74
CA THR A 101 16.44 12.43 -0.09
C THR A 101 17.37 13.42 -0.77
N ASN A 102 17.83 14.42 -0.04
CA ASN A 102 18.75 15.41 -0.58
C ASN A 102 20.18 14.86 -0.72
N PRO A 103 21.12 15.58 -1.36
CA PRO A 103 22.52 15.13 -1.50
C PRO A 103 23.24 14.87 -0.17
N ASP A 104 22.82 15.49 0.92
CA ASP A 104 23.39 15.30 2.27
C ASP A 104 22.81 14.07 2.99
N GLY A 105 21.91 13.32 2.34
CA GLY A 105 21.27 12.12 2.88
C GLY A 105 20.09 12.40 3.80
N ARG A 106 19.60 13.65 3.89
CA ARG A 106 18.39 13.96 4.67
C ARG A 106 17.14 13.57 3.89
N VAL A 107 16.26 12.86 4.56
CA VAL A 107 14.97 12.44 4.02
C VAL A 107 13.88 13.45 4.41
N TYR A 108 13.13 13.90 3.43
CA TYR A 108 11.96 14.76 3.60
C TYR A 108 10.71 13.98 3.19
N GLU A 109 9.72 14.02 4.06
CA GLU A 109 8.42 13.37 3.85
C GLU A 109 7.47 14.33 3.14
N PHE A 110 6.74 13.83 2.15
CA PHE A 110 5.64 14.57 1.54
C PHE A 110 4.39 14.41 2.40
N SER A 111 3.65 15.51 2.62
CA SER A 111 2.34 15.43 3.25
C SER A 111 1.35 14.63 2.40
N ALA A 112 0.26 14.12 2.99
CA ALA A 112 -0.79 13.41 2.26
C ALA A 112 -1.33 14.26 1.10
N ARG A 113 -1.51 15.56 1.33
CA ARG A 113 -1.97 16.50 0.29
C ARG A 113 -0.97 16.65 -0.85
N GLN A 114 0.33 16.71 -0.54
CA GLN A 114 1.37 16.77 -1.57
C GLN A 114 1.43 15.47 -2.38
N VAL A 115 1.27 14.31 -1.73
CA VAL A 115 1.19 13.01 -2.43
C VAL A 115 0.00 12.99 -3.40
N GLN A 116 -1.18 13.40 -2.95
CA GLN A 116 -2.37 13.48 -3.80
C GLN A 116 -2.17 14.43 -4.99
N GLN A 117 -1.67 15.65 -4.73
CA GLN A 117 -1.42 16.64 -5.79
C GLN A 117 -0.40 16.13 -6.81
N TRP A 118 0.66 15.48 -6.35
CA TRP A 118 1.65 14.87 -7.21
C TRP A 118 1.03 13.75 -8.06
N CYS A 119 0.26 12.86 -7.46
CA CYS A 119 -0.42 11.78 -8.20
C CYS A 119 -1.36 12.33 -9.28
N VAL A 120 -2.16 13.35 -8.97
CA VAL A 120 -3.05 14.00 -9.94
C VAL A 120 -2.25 14.61 -11.08
N LYS A 121 -1.17 15.32 -10.79
CA LYS A 121 -0.30 15.95 -11.78
C LYS A 121 0.34 14.91 -12.71
N GLU A 122 0.79 13.81 -12.16
CA GLU A 122 1.50 12.77 -12.90
C GLU A 122 0.57 11.69 -13.50
N GLY A 123 -0.75 11.79 -13.28
CA GLY A 123 -1.72 10.82 -13.80
C GLY A 123 -1.68 9.46 -13.10
N LEU A 124 -1.14 9.41 -11.88
CA LEU A 124 -1.07 8.21 -11.05
C LEU A 124 -2.21 8.21 -10.01
N LYS A 125 -2.54 7.04 -9.47
CA LYS A 125 -3.59 6.89 -8.48
C LYS A 125 -3.01 6.91 -7.06
N PRO A 126 -3.43 7.83 -6.17
CA PRO A 126 -3.13 7.73 -4.74
C PRO A 126 -4.02 6.68 -4.08
N VAL A 127 -3.63 6.21 -2.88
CA VAL A 127 -4.56 5.47 -2.02
C VAL A 127 -5.74 6.34 -1.62
N GLU A 128 -6.87 5.70 -1.30
CA GLU A 128 -8.08 6.40 -0.85
C GLU A 128 -7.81 7.14 0.47
N GLU A 129 -8.25 8.40 0.55
CA GLU A 129 -8.22 9.20 1.77
C GLU A 129 -9.63 9.33 2.32
N TYR A 130 -9.86 8.77 3.51
CA TYR A 130 -11.17 8.83 4.15
C TYR A 130 -11.38 10.08 5.00
N TYR A 131 -10.29 10.61 5.57
CA TYR A 131 -10.33 11.80 6.41
C TYR A 131 -8.97 12.50 6.42
N TYR A 132 -9.01 13.83 6.42
CA TYR A 132 -7.83 14.67 6.63
C TYR A 132 -8.20 15.85 7.52
N GLY A 133 -7.63 15.91 8.72
CA GLY A 133 -7.92 16.95 9.70
C GLY A 133 -7.39 16.59 11.08
N TYR A 134 -7.75 17.36 12.08
CA TYR A 134 -7.36 17.08 13.45
C TYR A 134 -8.22 15.97 14.04
N ALA A 135 -7.60 15.03 14.77
CA ALA A 135 -8.30 13.92 15.42
C ALA A 135 -9.44 14.40 16.36
N LYS A 136 -9.22 15.51 17.07
CA LYS A 136 -10.23 16.13 17.96
C LYS A 136 -11.47 16.61 17.23
N ASP A 137 -11.36 16.94 15.93
CA ASP A 137 -12.48 17.44 15.13
C ASP A 137 -13.29 16.28 14.52
N LEU A 138 -12.66 15.10 14.39
CA LEU A 138 -13.35 13.90 13.92
C LEU A 138 -14.39 13.40 14.94
N TYR A 139 -14.04 13.42 16.24
CA TYR A 139 -14.95 13.05 17.34
C TYR A 139 -14.92 14.12 18.43
N PRO A 140 -15.61 15.26 18.23
CA PRO A 140 -15.54 16.40 19.15
C PRO A 140 -15.99 16.08 20.58
N ASP A 141 -16.94 15.15 20.71
CA ASP A 141 -17.47 14.68 22.01
C ASP A 141 -16.43 13.95 22.86
N LEU A 142 -15.40 13.37 22.23
CA LEU A 142 -14.32 12.67 22.93
C LEU A 142 -13.18 13.61 23.34
N SER A 143 -13.04 14.77 22.71
CA SER A 143 -11.90 15.68 22.88
C SER A 143 -11.74 16.22 24.32
N VAL A 144 -12.80 16.18 25.12
CA VAL A 144 -12.83 16.61 26.53
C VAL A 144 -12.70 15.46 27.53
N SER A 145 -12.58 14.21 27.04
CA SER A 145 -12.44 13.03 27.89
C SER A 145 -11.01 12.90 28.41
N GLU A 146 -10.86 12.52 29.68
CA GLU A 146 -9.56 12.25 30.30
C GLU A 146 -8.79 11.12 29.60
N HIS A 147 -9.53 10.14 29.04
CA HIS A 147 -9.00 9.00 28.28
C HIS A 147 -9.33 9.10 26.77
N TRP A 148 -9.27 10.31 26.22
CA TRP A 148 -9.73 10.55 24.84
C TRP A 148 -9.03 9.70 23.79
N ASN A 149 -7.73 9.43 23.93
CA ASN A 149 -6.94 8.63 22.99
C ASN A 149 -7.42 7.17 22.91
N GLU A 150 -7.70 6.55 24.06
CA GLU A 150 -8.22 5.17 24.12
C GLU A 150 -9.63 5.11 23.53
N ASN A 151 -10.51 6.03 23.95
CA ASN A 151 -11.87 6.14 23.45
C ASN A 151 -11.91 6.46 21.94
N PHE A 152 -10.96 7.28 21.46
CA PHE A 152 -10.82 7.61 20.05
C PHE A 152 -10.49 6.36 19.22
N LEU A 153 -9.47 5.57 19.64
CA LEU A 153 -9.09 4.35 18.94
C LEU A 153 -10.20 3.29 18.97
N GLN A 154 -10.89 3.11 20.11
CA GLN A 154 -12.02 2.19 20.20
C GLN A 154 -13.16 2.58 19.26
N ARG A 155 -13.50 3.87 19.19
CA ARG A 155 -14.53 4.37 18.30
C ARG A 155 -14.12 4.22 16.83
N LEU A 156 -12.89 4.58 16.51
CA LEU A 156 -12.36 4.46 15.16
C LEU A 156 -12.35 3.00 14.68
N ALA A 157 -12.00 2.04 15.55
CA ALA A 157 -11.95 0.61 15.24
C ALA A 157 -13.31 0.00 14.88
N SER A 158 -14.41 0.70 15.16
CA SER A 158 -15.79 0.26 14.85
C SER A 158 -16.54 1.23 13.95
N ASP A 159 -15.90 2.31 13.50
CA ASP A 159 -16.57 3.35 12.73
C ASP A 159 -16.81 2.93 11.29
N LYS A 160 -18.09 2.78 10.93
CA LYS A 160 -18.52 2.38 9.60
C LYS A 160 -18.28 3.45 8.53
N ASN A 161 -18.05 4.71 8.91
CA ASN A 161 -17.66 5.76 7.97
C ASN A 161 -16.26 5.50 7.40
N PHE A 162 -15.44 4.72 8.10
CA PHE A 162 -14.13 4.22 7.64
C PHE A 162 -14.19 2.75 7.23
N PHE A 163 -15.36 2.21 6.99
CA PHE A 163 -15.60 0.84 6.57
C PHE A 163 -15.05 -0.22 7.55
N MET A 164 -14.83 0.16 8.82
CA MET A 164 -14.37 -0.78 9.83
C MET A 164 -15.42 -1.87 10.04
N GLU A 165 -14.96 -3.13 10.07
CA GLU A 165 -15.78 -4.34 10.17
C GLU A 165 -16.83 -4.50 9.03
N CYS A 166 -16.63 -3.79 7.92
CA CYS A 166 -17.47 -3.84 6.71
C CYS A 166 -16.78 -4.60 5.57
N GLU A 167 -17.45 -4.64 4.42
CA GLU A 167 -16.86 -5.05 3.15
C GLU A 167 -15.94 -3.95 2.62
N SER A 168 -14.91 -4.33 1.86
CA SER A 168 -13.96 -3.38 1.26
C SER A 168 -14.68 -2.43 0.30
N PRO A 169 -14.55 -1.09 0.49
CA PRO A 169 -15.18 -0.11 -0.40
C PRO A 169 -14.48 -0.01 -1.77
N THR A 170 -13.27 -0.55 -1.89
CA THR A 170 -12.43 -0.45 -3.09
C THR A 170 -12.54 -1.69 -3.99
N CYS A 171 -13.29 -2.72 -3.55
CA CYS A 171 -13.45 -3.96 -4.28
C CYS A 171 -14.87 -4.12 -4.83
N ASN A 172 -15.00 -4.62 -6.05
CA ASN A 172 -16.29 -4.92 -6.68
C ASN A 172 -16.98 -6.15 -6.07
N ASN A 173 -16.20 -7.02 -5.41
CA ASN A 173 -16.70 -8.22 -4.77
C ASN A 173 -16.76 -8.06 -3.23
N LYS A 174 -17.53 -8.94 -2.60
CA LYS A 174 -17.68 -8.95 -1.15
C LYS A 174 -16.47 -9.62 -0.48
N VAL A 175 -15.51 -8.81 -0.09
CA VAL A 175 -14.34 -9.19 0.71
C VAL A 175 -14.27 -8.27 1.93
N PRO A 176 -13.76 -8.75 3.08
CA PRO A 176 -13.63 -7.88 4.25
C PRO A 176 -12.65 -6.74 3.97
N HIS A 177 -12.98 -5.56 4.50
CA HIS A 177 -12.05 -4.44 4.52
C HIS A 177 -10.84 -4.79 5.37
N GLU A 178 -9.64 -4.53 4.87
CA GLU A 178 -8.42 -4.82 5.61
C GLU A 178 -8.28 -3.94 6.85
N GLY A 179 -8.70 -2.68 6.75
CA GLY A 179 -8.59 -1.66 7.76
C GLY A 179 -8.09 -0.34 7.19
N ILE A 180 -7.61 0.52 8.06
CA ILE A 180 -7.13 1.86 7.70
C ILE A 180 -5.71 2.08 8.17
N VAL A 181 -5.01 3.01 7.52
CA VAL A 181 -3.72 3.53 7.95
C VAL A 181 -3.92 4.95 8.47
N ILE A 182 -3.57 5.15 9.73
CA ILE A 182 -3.59 6.45 10.39
C ILE A 182 -2.20 7.06 10.23
N LYS A 183 -2.10 8.17 9.51
CA LYS A 183 -0.86 8.93 9.37
C LYS A 183 -0.92 10.18 10.24
N ILE A 184 0.13 10.41 10.99
CA ILE A 184 0.29 11.64 11.79
C ILE A 184 1.30 12.53 11.06
N GLU A 185 0.82 13.65 10.55
CA GLU A 185 1.65 14.64 9.88
C GLU A 185 2.25 15.60 10.91
N ASN A 186 3.46 15.30 11.32
CA ASN A 186 4.30 16.13 12.16
C ASN A 186 5.74 16.14 11.58
N SER A 187 6.72 16.60 12.33
CA SER A 187 8.13 16.61 11.92
C SER A 187 8.74 15.23 11.70
N LEU A 188 8.13 14.18 12.27
CA LEU A 188 8.48 12.77 12.10
C LEU A 188 7.25 12.07 11.54
N SER A 189 7.36 11.53 10.33
CA SER A 189 6.25 10.79 9.73
C SER A 189 5.97 9.51 10.53
N GLU A 190 4.79 9.42 11.11
CA GLU A 190 4.31 8.27 11.85
C GLU A 190 3.08 7.69 11.16
N ALA A 191 3.04 6.37 11.04
CA ALA A 191 1.92 5.65 10.45
C ALA A 191 1.58 4.42 11.27
N TYR A 192 0.29 4.23 11.56
CA TYR A 192 -0.25 3.12 12.32
C TYR A 192 -1.31 2.40 11.51
N LYS A 193 -1.20 1.08 11.39
CA LYS A 193 -2.20 0.26 10.69
C LYS A 193 -3.22 -0.28 11.70
N LEU A 194 -4.47 0.06 11.49
CA LEU A 194 -5.60 -0.45 12.26
C LEU A 194 -6.37 -1.45 11.40
N LYS A 195 -6.14 -2.75 11.62
CA LYS A 195 -6.77 -3.83 10.85
C LYS A 195 -8.15 -4.17 11.41
N CYS A 196 -9.09 -4.50 10.53
CA CYS A 196 -10.39 -5.06 10.90
C CYS A 196 -10.26 -6.47 11.47
N ILE A 197 -11.06 -6.80 12.48
CA ILE A 197 -11.04 -8.13 13.12
C ILE A 197 -11.43 -9.22 12.12
N LYS A 198 -12.44 -8.96 11.28
CA LYS A 198 -12.87 -9.90 10.23
C LYS A 198 -11.77 -10.23 9.23
N PHE A 199 -10.92 -9.24 8.92
CA PHE A 199 -9.77 -9.45 8.05
C PHE A 199 -8.71 -10.30 8.74
N LEU A 200 -8.35 -9.99 10.00
CA LEU A 200 -7.41 -10.75 10.81
C LEU A 200 -7.84 -12.20 11.00
N GLU A 201 -9.13 -12.45 11.23
CA GLU A 201 -9.67 -13.82 11.30
C GLU A 201 -9.52 -14.56 9.95
N GLY A 202 -9.66 -13.86 8.84
CA GLY A 202 -9.42 -14.40 7.51
C GLY A 202 -7.96 -14.77 7.29
N GLU A 203 -7.03 -13.88 7.66
CA GLU A 203 -5.58 -14.13 7.60
C GLU A 203 -5.20 -15.35 8.46
N SER A 204 -5.67 -15.41 9.70
CA SER A 204 -5.39 -16.54 10.60
C SER A 204 -5.87 -17.87 10.01
N LYS A 205 -7.08 -17.91 9.43
CA LYS A 205 -7.61 -19.12 8.77
C LYS A 205 -6.83 -19.51 7.53
N SER A 206 -6.26 -18.55 6.81
CA SER A 206 -5.39 -18.81 5.65
C SER A 206 -4.05 -19.40 6.09
N LEU A 207 -3.42 -18.84 7.13
CA LEU A 207 -2.18 -19.35 7.71
C LEU A 207 -2.36 -20.78 8.27
N ASP A 208 -3.46 -21.06 8.95
CA ASP A 208 -3.79 -22.41 9.46
C ASP A 208 -3.92 -23.45 8.34
N LYS A 209 -4.24 -23.03 7.11
CA LYS A 209 -4.28 -23.89 5.92
C LYS A 209 -2.94 -24.00 5.20
N GLY A 210 -1.88 -23.36 5.71
CA GLY A 210 -0.57 -23.35 5.12
C GLY A 210 -0.42 -22.36 3.95
N GLU A 211 -1.35 -21.41 3.80
CA GLU A 211 -1.15 -20.28 2.90
C GLU A 211 -0.09 -19.36 3.52
N VAL A 212 0.84 -18.91 2.73
CA VAL A 212 1.94 -18.07 3.20
C VAL A 212 1.48 -16.62 3.28
N ASP A 213 1.88 -15.93 4.34
CA ASP A 213 1.66 -14.50 4.48
C ASP A 213 2.57 -13.73 3.52
N ILE A 214 1.95 -13.10 2.52
CA ILE A 214 2.62 -12.31 1.48
C ILE A 214 3.43 -11.15 2.10
N GLU A 215 3.02 -10.61 3.23
CA GLU A 215 3.72 -9.51 3.92
C GLU A 215 5.05 -9.97 4.53
N THR A 216 5.22 -11.25 4.83
CA THR A 216 6.42 -11.78 5.49
C THR A 216 7.44 -12.38 4.54
N GLU A 217 7.04 -12.82 3.34
CA GLU A 217 7.91 -13.48 2.36
C GLU A 217 8.33 -12.61 1.16
N SER A 218 7.91 -11.36 1.12
CA SER A 218 8.24 -10.44 0.03
C SER A 218 9.65 -9.85 0.12
#